data_af20a65e0a41e359f2a7cf2c4113f0a5
#
_entry.id   af20a65e0a41e359f2a7cf2c4113f0a5
#
_cell.length_a   1.000
_cell.length_b   1.000
_cell.length_c   1.000
_cell.angle_alpha   90.00
_cell.angle_beta   90.00
_cell.angle_gamma   90.00
#
_symmetry.space_group_name_H-M   'P 1'
#
loop_
_entity.id
_entity.type
_entity.pdbx_description
1 polymer ?
#
loop_
_entity_poly.entity_id
_entity_poly.type
_entity_poly.pdbx_seq_one_letter_code
_entity_poly.pdbx_strand_id
1 'polypeptide(L)'
;MLKLNGLGYTACLLAGLAFAAGATAQTSSGAAEDQLSEKSVNLITDFAMTTIPTEIKQPDGSVLKIDIENEDKIKVPVDDARRIIMVARNSAHAQLCDLPELQAENYLAMMRLEQAKNKWSKEQMLFINRLHLFTVMWLTGNVKLVEKGGGEKPEVISTPKNSNVEDCTPEDKESVKVNIETFVKSAQKS
;
A
#
# COMPACT_ATOMS: atom_id res chain seq x y z
N MET A 1 44.92 67.03 4.95
CA MET A 1 45.08 67.40 6.37
C MET A 1 44.69 66.17 7.15
N LEU A 2 45.68 65.45 7.63
CA LEU A 2 46.16 65.32 9.01
C LEU A 2 45.02 64.96 9.98
N LYS A 3 45.07 63.89 10.81
CA LYS A 3 46.16 63.39 11.66
C LYS A 3 45.87 61.94 12.13
N LEU A 4 46.96 61.22 12.27
CA LEU A 4 47.16 60.01 13.10
C LEU A 4 46.83 60.21 14.61
N ASN A 5 46.57 59.13 15.29
CA ASN A 5 47.09 58.57 16.55
C ASN A 5 45.99 57.71 17.16
N GLY A 6 46.19 56.61 17.82
CA GLY A 6 47.41 56.01 18.32
C GLY A 6 47.06 54.68 19.04
N LEU A 7 48.11 53.96 19.21
CA LEU A 7 48.36 52.72 19.97
C LEU A 7 47.46 52.38 21.17
N GLY A 8 47.18 51.12 21.34
CA GLY A 8 46.74 50.54 22.60
C GLY A 8 46.75 48.98 22.55
N TYR A 9 47.94 48.40 22.81
CA TYR A 9 48.11 46.96 23.08
C TYR A 9 47.43 46.56 24.39
N THR A 10 46.60 45.50 24.32
CA THR A 10 46.52 44.59 25.54
C THR A 10 46.16 43.20 25.07
N ALA A 11 47.11 42.30 25.21
CA ALA A 11 46.94 40.85 25.07
C ALA A 11 46.16 40.29 26.25
N CYS A 12 45.13 39.51 25.99
CA CYS A 12 44.55 38.57 26.94
C CYS A 12 44.30 37.23 26.22
N LEU A 13 45.22 36.32 26.48
CA LEU A 13 45.07 34.90 26.23
C LEU A 13 43.99 34.35 27.19
N LEU A 14 42.87 33.90 26.65
CA LEU A 14 42.01 32.96 27.37
C LEU A 14 41.69 31.80 26.42
N ALA A 15 42.20 30.65 26.77
CA ALA A 15 41.87 29.33 26.21
C ALA A 15 40.40 29.05 26.47
N GLY A 16 39.61 28.96 25.44
CA GLY A 16 38.19 28.53 25.47
C GLY A 16 38.05 27.24 24.73
N LEU A 17 37.76 26.17 25.45
CA LEU A 17 37.42 24.85 24.94
C LEU A 17 36.29 24.93 23.90
N ALA A 18 36.58 24.51 22.69
CA ALA A 18 35.57 24.27 21.64
C ALA A 18 34.79 23.00 22.00
N PHE A 19 33.59 23.15 22.53
CA PHE A 19 32.57 22.09 22.52
C PHE A 19 32.10 21.95 21.10
N ALA A 20 32.54 20.91 20.40
CA ALA A 20 31.94 20.44 19.18
C ALA A 20 30.59 19.84 19.55
N ALA A 21 29.51 20.63 19.43
CA ALA A 21 28.16 20.13 19.42
C ALA A 21 27.99 19.33 18.13
N GLY A 22 28.11 18.01 18.23
CA GLY A 22 27.71 17.09 17.18
C GLY A 22 26.21 17.23 16.93
N ALA A 23 25.84 17.96 15.91
CA ALA A 23 24.51 17.94 15.35
C ALA A 23 24.31 16.53 14.76
N THR A 24 23.74 15.61 15.53
CA THR A 24 23.15 14.39 14.98
C THR A 24 22.01 14.84 14.10
N ALA A 25 22.22 14.80 12.78
CA ALA A 25 21.17 14.90 11.81
C ALA A 25 20.22 13.73 12.10
N GLN A 26 19.11 14.00 12.77
CA GLN A 26 17.95 13.13 12.76
C GLN A 26 17.44 13.14 11.32
N THR A 27 17.89 12.15 10.54
CA THR A 27 17.23 11.78 9.29
C THR A 27 15.78 11.44 9.65
N SER A 28 14.88 12.34 9.31
CA SER A 28 13.44 12.16 9.43
C SER A 28 13.06 10.93 8.61
N SER A 29 12.79 9.82 9.30
CA SER A 29 12.18 8.60 8.76
C SER A 29 10.69 8.81 8.45
N GLY A 30 10.35 9.95 7.82
CA GLY A 30 8.96 10.27 7.46
C GLY A 30 8.40 9.51 6.27
N ALA A 31 9.21 8.67 5.60
CA ALA A 31 8.75 7.88 4.45
C ALA A 31 8.48 6.40 4.78
N ALA A 32 8.82 5.93 5.99
CA ALA A 32 8.67 4.52 6.36
C ALA A 32 7.36 4.21 7.12
N GLU A 33 6.66 5.23 7.64
CA GLU A 33 5.45 5.02 8.45
C GLU A 33 4.18 4.75 7.63
N ASP A 34 4.18 4.99 6.32
CA ASP A 34 3.00 4.78 5.45
C ASP A 34 3.06 3.46 4.66
N GLN A 35 4.11 2.65 4.84
CA GLN A 35 4.18 1.34 4.19
C GLN A 35 3.59 0.26 5.08
N LEU A 36 2.64 -0.50 4.53
CA LEU A 36 2.10 -1.72 5.14
C LEU A 36 3.25 -2.64 5.58
N SER A 37 3.26 -3.03 6.87
CA SER A 37 4.25 -3.96 7.38
C SER A 37 4.15 -5.30 6.65
N GLU A 38 5.25 -6.04 6.57
CA GLU A 38 5.27 -7.38 5.97
C GLU A 38 4.25 -8.30 6.66
N LYS A 39 4.13 -8.22 7.99
CA LYS A 39 3.13 -8.98 8.74
C LYS A 39 1.70 -8.67 8.27
N SER A 40 1.39 -7.40 8.01
CA SER A 40 0.06 -7.02 7.52
C SER A 40 -0.17 -7.50 6.09
N VAL A 41 0.87 -7.42 5.23
CA VAL A 41 0.80 -7.93 3.86
C VAL A 41 0.54 -9.43 3.88
N ASN A 42 1.30 -10.20 4.67
CA ASN A 42 1.14 -11.65 4.78
C ASN A 42 -0.26 -12.02 5.28
N LEU A 43 -0.77 -11.34 6.31
CA LEU A 43 -2.13 -11.57 6.81
C LEU A 43 -3.18 -11.39 5.70
N ILE A 44 -3.12 -10.29 4.96
CA ILE A 44 -4.08 -10.02 3.88
C ILE A 44 -3.94 -11.03 2.74
N THR A 45 -2.72 -11.42 2.37
CA THR A 45 -2.47 -12.44 1.35
C THR A 45 -2.98 -13.80 1.75
N ASP A 46 -2.81 -14.21 3.02
CA ASP A 46 -3.30 -15.49 3.53
C ASP A 46 -4.83 -15.55 3.47
N PHE A 47 -5.52 -14.48 3.87
CA PHE A 47 -6.96 -14.41 3.72
C PHE A 47 -7.41 -14.38 2.25
N ALA A 48 -6.70 -13.65 1.38
CA ALA A 48 -7.00 -13.65 -0.05
C ALA A 48 -6.86 -15.05 -0.68
N MET A 49 -5.88 -15.86 -0.23
CA MET A 49 -5.71 -17.25 -0.65
C MET A 49 -6.94 -18.10 -0.38
N THR A 50 -7.66 -17.87 0.73
CA THR A 50 -8.89 -18.62 1.04
C THR A 50 -10.01 -18.39 0.02
N THR A 51 -9.90 -17.36 -0.82
CA THR A 51 -10.87 -17.03 -1.88
C THR A 51 -10.53 -17.64 -3.24
N ILE A 52 -9.39 -18.34 -3.36
CA ILE A 52 -8.97 -19.00 -4.59
C ILE A 52 -9.78 -20.28 -4.79
N PRO A 53 -10.50 -20.42 -5.90
CA PRO A 53 -11.22 -21.65 -6.22
C PRO A 53 -10.23 -22.71 -6.72
N THR A 54 -10.57 -23.99 -6.53
CA THR A 54 -9.79 -25.11 -7.05
C THR A 54 -9.89 -25.29 -8.56
N GLU A 55 -10.94 -24.71 -9.17
CA GLU A 55 -11.19 -24.78 -10.61
C GLU A 55 -11.79 -23.49 -11.14
N ILE A 56 -11.35 -23.07 -12.33
CA ILE A 56 -11.93 -21.94 -13.07
C ILE A 56 -12.20 -22.34 -14.51
N LYS A 57 -13.43 -22.12 -14.96
CA LYS A 57 -13.80 -22.25 -16.38
C LYS A 57 -13.24 -21.05 -17.14
N GLN A 58 -12.42 -21.32 -18.15
CA GLN A 58 -11.84 -20.31 -19.02
C GLN A 58 -12.84 -19.89 -20.12
N PRO A 59 -12.68 -18.72 -20.76
CA PRO A 59 -13.53 -18.27 -21.87
C PRO A 59 -13.55 -19.22 -23.08
N ASP A 60 -12.47 -19.96 -23.30
CA ASP A 60 -12.34 -20.97 -24.36
C ASP A 60 -13.02 -22.31 -24.02
N GLY A 61 -13.67 -22.41 -22.86
CA GLY A 61 -14.34 -23.60 -22.35
C GLY A 61 -13.43 -24.59 -21.63
N SER A 62 -12.10 -24.39 -21.62
CA SER A 62 -11.17 -25.19 -20.84
C SER A 62 -11.34 -24.93 -19.34
N VAL A 63 -10.87 -25.87 -18.50
CA VAL A 63 -10.88 -25.74 -17.04
C VAL A 63 -9.45 -25.58 -16.56
N LEU A 64 -9.16 -24.47 -15.92
CA LEU A 64 -7.92 -24.27 -15.17
C LEU A 64 -8.10 -24.92 -13.79
N LYS A 65 -7.32 -25.95 -13.49
CA LYS A 65 -7.22 -26.55 -12.16
C LYS A 65 -6.12 -25.87 -11.38
N ILE A 66 -6.40 -25.49 -10.14
CA ILE A 66 -5.49 -24.76 -9.26
C ILE A 66 -5.09 -25.65 -8.09
N ASP A 67 -3.80 -25.88 -7.97
CA ASP A 67 -3.21 -26.63 -6.87
C ASP A 67 -3.05 -25.69 -5.65
N ILE A 68 -4.15 -25.55 -4.87
CA ILE A 68 -4.19 -24.66 -3.70
C ILE A 68 -3.28 -25.11 -2.55
N GLU A 69 -2.78 -26.36 -2.57
CA GLU A 69 -1.82 -26.85 -1.57
C GLU A 69 -0.42 -26.30 -1.81
N ASN A 70 -0.13 -25.87 -3.04
CA ASN A 70 1.15 -25.30 -3.44
C ASN A 70 1.08 -23.77 -3.54
N GLU A 71 0.92 -23.12 -2.39
CA GLU A 71 0.73 -21.67 -2.30
C GLU A 71 1.85 -20.86 -2.96
N ASP A 72 3.09 -21.36 -2.92
CA ASP A 72 4.26 -20.68 -3.53
C ASP A 72 4.13 -20.50 -5.04
N LYS A 73 3.36 -21.35 -5.71
CA LYS A 73 3.06 -21.20 -7.15
C LYS A 73 1.95 -20.20 -7.44
N ILE A 74 1.17 -19.86 -6.43
CA ILE A 74 0.00 -18.99 -6.54
C ILE A 74 0.31 -17.60 -6.02
N LYS A 75 0.90 -17.50 -4.83
CA LYS A 75 1.25 -16.22 -4.22
C LYS A 75 2.31 -15.47 -5.04
N VAL A 76 2.27 -14.15 -4.96
CA VAL A 76 3.30 -13.27 -5.51
C VAL A 76 4.24 -12.81 -4.39
N PRO A 77 5.47 -12.35 -4.71
CA PRO A 77 6.39 -11.80 -3.71
C PRO A 77 5.75 -10.69 -2.87
N VAL A 78 6.18 -10.58 -1.61
CA VAL A 78 5.61 -9.64 -0.61
C VAL A 78 5.57 -8.20 -1.12
N ASP A 79 6.60 -7.73 -1.82
CA ASP A 79 6.62 -6.35 -2.36
C ASP A 79 5.62 -6.15 -3.51
N ASP A 80 5.43 -7.16 -4.35
CA ASP A 80 4.39 -7.12 -5.37
C ASP A 80 2.99 -7.16 -4.73
N ALA A 81 2.79 -8.01 -3.71
CA ALA A 81 1.54 -8.07 -2.95
C ALA A 81 1.24 -6.73 -2.26
N ARG A 82 2.24 -6.11 -1.60
CA ARG A 82 2.11 -4.79 -0.97
C ARG A 82 1.62 -3.75 -1.96
N ARG A 83 2.23 -3.68 -3.14
CA ARG A 83 1.83 -2.75 -4.19
C ARG A 83 0.38 -2.99 -4.65
N ILE A 84 -0.03 -4.24 -4.84
CA ILE A 84 -1.42 -4.59 -5.22
C ILE A 84 -2.40 -4.15 -4.13
N ILE A 85 -2.08 -4.38 -2.85
CA ILE A 85 -2.89 -3.96 -1.70
C ILE A 85 -3.01 -2.43 -1.66
N MET A 86 -1.94 -1.68 -1.94
CA MET A 86 -1.98 -0.22 -1.98
C MET A 86 -2.87 0.30 -3.12
N VAL A 87 -2.83 -0.32 -4.30
CA VAL A 87 -3.77 0.01 -5.39
C VAL A 87 -5.21 -0.33 -5.00
N ALA A 88 -5.42 -1.48 -4.37
CA ALA A 88 -6.75 -1.89 -3.88
C ALA A 88 -7.31 -0.94 -2.82
N ARG A 89 -6.44 -0.35 -1.98
CA ARG A 89 -6.84 0.69 -1.01
C ARG A 89 -7.45 1.91 -1.71
N ASN A 90 -6.85 2.38 -2.81
CA ASN A 90 -7.42 3.47 -3.59
C ASN A 90 -8.77 3.08 -4.21
N SER A 91 -8.92 1.84 -4.71
CA SER A 91 -10.20 1.33 -5.19
C SER A 91 -11.27 1.27 -4.09
N ALA A 92 -10.89 0.86 -2.88
CA ALA A 92 -11.79 0.86 -1.72
C ALA A 92 -12.25 2.28 -1.33
N HIS A 93 -11.33 3.24 -1.32
CA HIS A 93 -11.68 4.64 -1.06
C HIS A 93 -12.58 5.20 -2.17
N ALA A 94 -12.32 4.87 -3.45
CA ALA A 94 -13.19 5.27 -4.54
C ALA A 94 -14.62 4.72 -4.35
N GLN A 95 -14.75 3.45 -3.91
CA GLN A 95 -16.05 2.85 -3.60
C GLN A 95 -16.74 3.57 -2.44
N LEU A 96 -16.04 3.85 -1.35
CA LEU A 96 -16.57 4.57 -0.18
C LEU A 96 -16.97 6.01 -0.51
N CYS A 97 -16.33 6.61 -1.53
CA CYS A 97 -16.62 7.98 -1.99
C CYS A 97 -17.64 8.03 -3.15
N ASP A 98 -18.27 6.93 -3.49
CA ASP A 98 -19.22 6.83 -4.62
C ASP A 98 -18.60 7.29 -5.95
N LEU A 99 -17.44 6.72 -6.30
CA LEU A 99 -16.67 6.98 -7.53
C LEU A 99 -16.44 5.66 -8.30
N PRO A 100 -17.50 4.97 -8.79
CA PRO A 100 -17.38 3.62 -9.36
C PRO A 100 -16.53 3.58 -10.63
N GLU A 101 -16.55 4.64 -11.46
CA GLU A 101 -15.75 4.71 -12.68
C GLU A 101 -14.26 4.73 -12.35
N LEU A 102 -13.85 5.54 -11.37
CA LEU A 102 -12.46 5.61 -10.92
C LEU A 102 -12.00 4.30 -10.26
N GLN A 103 -12.89 3.64 -9.51
CA GLN A 103 -12.62 2.31 -8.96
C GLN A 103 -12.31 1.31 -10.09
N ALA A 104 -13.13 1.28 -11.14
CA ALA A 104 -12.95 0.39 -12.28
C ALA A 104 -11.66 0.72 -13.05
N GLU A 105 -11.40 1.99 -13.34
CA GLU A 105 -10.17 2.44 -14.02
C GLU A 105 -8.91 2.06 -13.25
N ASN A 106 -8.89 2.25 -11.94
CA ASN A 106 -7.78 1.89 -11.07
C ASN A 106 -7.47 0.39 -11.15
N TYR A 107 -8.50 -0.45 -11.03
CA TYR A 107 -8.37 -1.90 -11.16
C TYR A 107 -7.86 -2.32 -12.53
N LEU A 108 -8.46 -1.80 -13.61
CA LEU A 108 -8.06 -2.14 -14.98
C LEU A 108 -6.63 -1.70 -15.30
N ALA A 109 -6.21 -0.53 -14.80
CA ALA A 109 -4.83 -0.06 -14.94
C ALA A 109 -3.85 -1.00 -14.24
N MET A 110 -4.15 -1.41 -13.00
CA MET A 110 -3.35 -2.39 -12.28
C MET A 110 -3.23 -3.71 -13.05
N MET A 111 -4.35 -4.27 -13.50
CA MET A 111 -4.33 -5.56 -14.22
C MET A 111 -3.52 -5.48 -15.52
N ARG A 112 -3.62 -4.38 -16.27
CA ARG A 112 -2.80 -4.15 -17.48
C ARG A 112 -1.32 -4.10 -17.15
N LEU A 113 -0.92 -3.37 -16.09
CA LEU A 113 0.46 -3.30 -15.64
C LEU A 113 1.02 -4.68 -15.26
N GLU A 114 0.23 -5.47 -14.52
CA GLU A 114 0.69 -6.80 -14.11
C GLU A 114 0.80 -7.75 -15.30
N GLN A 115 -0.14 -7.70 -16.24
CA GLN A 115 -0.06 -8.48 -17.49
C GLN A 115 1.14 -8.08 -18.35
N ALA A 116 1.43 -6.78 -18.47
CA ALA A 116 2.55 -6.27 -19.26
C ALA A 116 3.92 -6.76 -18.76
N LYS A 117 4.05 -7.09 -17.47
CA LYS A 117 5.29 -7.65 -16.90
C LYS A 117 5.67 -9.03 -17.49
N ASN A 118 4.70 -9.78 -18.03
CA ASN A 118 4.88 -11.11 -18.61
C ASN A 118 5.65 -12.11 -17.71
N LYS A 119 5.62 -11.92 -16.40
CA LYS A 119 6.33 -12.77 -15.42
C LYS A 119 5.40 -13.68 -14.59
N TRP A 120 4.09 -13.43 -14.67
CA TRP A 120 3.10 -14.11 -13.84
C TRP A 120 2.51 -15.33 -14.54
N SER A 121 2.35 -16.42 -13.81
CA SER A 121 1.54 -17.56 -14.25
C SER A 121 0.04 -17.18 -14.26
N LYS A 122 -0.80 -18.05 -14.84
CA LYS A 122 -2.26 -17.85 -14.81
C LYS A 122 -2.81 -17.87 -13.37
N GLU A 123 -2.24 -18.74 -12.52
CA GLU A 123 -2.59 -18.86 -11.12
C GLU A 123 -2.18 -17.60 -10.33
N GLN A 124 -0.99 -17.07 -10.59
CA GLN A 124 -0.54 -15.81 -9.98
C GLN A 124 -1.36 -14.61 -10.44
N MET A 125 -1.73 -14.53 -11.72
CA MET A 125 -2.64 -13.49 -12.22
C MET A 125 -4.02 -13.58 -11.57
N LEU A 126 -4.52 -14.79 -11.35
CA LEU A 126 -5.74 -15.00 -10.58
C LEU A 126 -5.60 -14.52 -9.14
N PHE A 127 -4.48 -14.86 -8.49
CA PHE A 127 -4.20 -14.43 -7.13
C PHE A 127 -4.12 -12.90 -7.02
N ILE A 128 -3.46 -12.23 -7.95
CA ILE A 128 -3.40 -10.76 -8.03
C ILE A 128 -4.81 -10.15 -8.07
N ASN A 129 -5.67 -10.69 -8.92
CA ASN A 129 -7.07 -10.26 -8.98
C ASN A 129 -7.80 -10.50 -7.65
N ARG A 130 -7.66 -11.69 -7.05
CA ARG A 130 -8.31 -12.03 -5.77
C ARG A 130 -7.80 -11.19 -4.62
N LEU A 131 -6.50 -10.95 -4.56
CA LEU A 131 -5.88 -10.09 -3.54
C LEU A 131 -6.45 -8.67 -3.61
N HIS A 132 -6.55 -8.09 -4.80
CA HIS A 132 -7.16 -6.78 -4.99
C HIS A 132 -8.63 -6.78 -4.54
N LEU A 133 -9.45 -7.70 -5.06
CA LEU A 133 -10.87 -7.78 -4.72
C LEU A 133 -11.09 -8.00 -3.23
N PHE A 134 -10.38 -8.95 -2.62
CA PHE A 134 -10.46 -9.22 -1.20
C PHE A 134 -10.12 -7.98 -0.36
N THR A 135 -9.05 -7.28 -0.72
CA THR A 135 -8.63 -6.05 -0.03
C THR A 135 -9.71 -4.97 -0.10
N VAL A 136 -10.30 -4.76 -1.27
CA VAL A 136 -11.43 -3.82 -1.42
C VAL A 136 -12.60 -4.23 -0.53
N MET A 137 -13.03 -5.48 -0.59
CA MET A 137 -14.15 -5.98 0.21
C MET A 137 -13.91 -5.86 1.71
N TRP A 138 -12.68 -6.12 2.16
CA TRP A 138 -12.31 -5.96 3.56
C TRP A 138 -12.33 -4.49 4.00
N LEU A 139 -11.70 -3.60 3.23
CA LEU A 139 -11.60 -2.17 3.56
C LEU A 139 -12.96 -1.46 3.48
N THR A 140 -13.89 -1.94 2.67
CA THR A 140 -15.26 -1.41 2.57
C THR A 140 -16.25 -2.08 3.54
N GLY A 141 -15.75 -2.98 4.43
CA GLY A 141 -16.58 -3.65 5.44
C GLY A 141 -17.47 -4.77 4.93
N ASN A 142 -17.39 -5.14 3.64
CA ASN A 142 -18.16 -6.24 3.05
C ASN A 142 -17.66 -7.63 3.50
N VAL A 143 -16.42 -7.70 4.00
CA VAL A 143 -15.82 -8.91 4.58
C VAL A 143 -15.19 -8.56 5.93
N LYS A 144 -15.38 -9.44 6.91
CA LYS A 144 -14.75 -9.33 8.23
C LYS A 144 -13.70 -10.44 8.37
N LEU A 145 -12.51 -10.06 8.84
CA LEU A 145 -11.49 -11.04 9.19
C LEU A 145 -11.83 -11.66 10.54
N VAL A 146 -12.02 -12.97 10.54
CA VAL A 146 -12.33 -13.73 11.76
C VAL A 146 -11.31 -14.83 11.93
N GLU A 147 -10.82 -15.02 13.15
CA GLU A 147 -10.03 -16.18 13.55
C GLU A 147 -10.91 -17.18 14.29
N LYS A 148 -10.76 -18.46 13.96
CA LYS A 148 -11.33 -19.52 14.81
C LYS A 148 -10.42 -19.66 16.02
N GLY A 149 -10.71 -18.89 17.08
CA GLY A 149 -10.15 -19.12 18.39
C GLY A 149 -10.56 -20.51 18.91
N GLY A 150 -9.84 -21.06 19.89
CA GLY A 150 -10.16 -22.36 20.50
C GLY A 150 -11.53 -22.44 21.21
N GLY A 151 -12.42 -21.46 21.00
CA GLY A 151 -13.78 -21.38 21.50
C GLY A 151 -14.84 -21.55 20.41
N GLU A 152 -16.10 -21.75 20.82
CA GLU A 152 -17.22 -21.98 19.89
C GLU A 152 -17.59 -20.78 19.00
N LYS A 153 -17.05 -19.58 19.25
CA LYS A 153 -17.39 -18.36 18.49
C LYS A 153 -16.15 -17.81 17.77
N PRO A 154 -16.25 -17.52 16.45
CA PRO A 154 -15.17 -16.86 15.73
C PRO A 154 -14.97 -15.44 16.31
N GLU A 155 -13.70 -15.08 16.56
CA GLU A 155 -13.31 -13.75 17.01
C GLU A 155 -12.94 -12.87 15.81
N VAL A 156 -13.45 -11.63 15.77
CA VAL A 156 -13.13 -10.69 14.71
C VAL A 156 -11.74 -10.10 14.97
N ILE A 157 -10.76 -10.44 14.13
CA ILE A 157 -9.37 -10.01 14.28
C ILE A 157 -9.18 -8.55 13.89
N SER A 158 -9.90 -8.10 12.86
CA SER A 158 -9.75 -6.75 12.34
C SER A 158 -11.01 -6.30 11.59
N THR A 159 -11.49 -5.12 11.94
CA THR A 159 -12.41 -4.33 11.12
C THR A 159 -11.72 -3.02 10.78
N PRO A 160 -11.70 -2.56 9.52
CA PRO A 160 -11.22 -1.23 9.18
C PRO A 160 -12.02 -0.17 9.93
N LYS A 161 -11.34 0.85 10.45
CA LYS A 161 -11.98 1.90 11.26
C LYS A 161 -12.98 2.76 10.48
N ASN A 162 -12.87 2.82 9.14
CA ASN A 162 -13.65 3.73 8.28
C ASN A 162 -14.23 2.93 7.11
N SER A 163 -15.30 2.18 7.36
CA SER A 163 -16.00 1.40 6.34
C SER A 163 -17.36 1.97 5.93
N ASN A 164 -17.64 3.23 6.28
CA ASN A 164 -18.92 3.89 5.99
C ASN A 164 -18.77 4.93 4.89
N VAL A 165 -19.65 4.86 3.88
CA VAL A 165 -19.73 5.83 2.76
C VAL A 165 -19.99 7.26 3.26
N GLU A 166 -20.64 7.40 4.43
CA GLU A 166 -20.95 8.68 5.05
C GLU A 166 -19.71 9.47 5.51
N ASP A 167 -18.55 8.80 5.61
CA ASP A 167 -17.31 9.40 6.12
C ASP A 167 -16.43 10.02 5.01
N CYS A 168 -16.82 9.95 3.72
CA CYS A 168 -16.06 10.52 2.61
C CYS A 168 -16.31 12.02 2.48
N THR A 169 -15.33 12.82 2.92
CA THR A 169 -15.38 14.28 2.78
C THR A 169 -15.11 14.73 1.33
N PRO A 170 -15.44 15.97 0.94
CA PRO A 170 -15.07 16.52 -0.37
C PRO A 170 -13.55 16.48 -0.63
N GLU A 171 -12.74 16.72 0.42
CA GLU A 171 -11.28 16.64 0.37
C GLU A 171 -10.80 15.20 0.10
N ASP A 172 -11.40 14.21 0.76
CA ASP A 172 -11.11 12.80 0.53
C ASP A 172 -11.43 12.41 -0.91
N LYS A 173 -12.60 12.85 -1.41
CA LYS A 173 -13.04 12.60 -2.78
C LYS A 173 -12.05 13.13 -3.83
N GLU A 174 -11.57 14.34 -3.64
CA GLU A 174 -10.57 14.94 -4.54
C GLU A 174 -9.22 14.24 -4.41
N SER A 175 -8.78 13.91 -3.20
CA SER A 175 -7.53 13.16 -2.95
C SER A 175 -7.55 11.79 -3.64
N VAL A 176 -8.62 11.03 -3.49
CA VAL A 176 -8.80 9.73 -4.14
C VAL A 176 -8.76 9.86 -5.65
N LYS A 177 -9.44 10.86 -6.22
CA LYS A 177 -9.44 11.13 -7.66
C LYS A 177 -8.03 11.40 -8.17
N VAL A 178 -7.31 12.33 -7.54
CA VAL A 178 -5.92 12.67 -7.92
C VAL A 178 -5.00 11.45 -7.86
N ASN A 179 -5.11 10.65 -6.80
CA ASN A 179 -4.28 9.45 -6.63
C ASN A 179 -4.53 8.43 -7.74
N ILE A 180 -5.81 8.15 -8.04
CA ILE A 180 -6.18 7.18 -9.08
C ILE A 180 -5.80 7.69 -10.46
N GLU A 181 -6.13 8.93 -10.81
CA GLU A 181 -5.77 9.49 -12.11
C GLU A 181 -4.25 9.51 -12.35
N THR A 182 -3.47 9.80 -11.30
CA THR A 182 -2.01 9.78 -11.35
C THR A 182 -1.51 8.36 -11.62
N PHE A 183 -2.05 7.36 -10.93
CA PHE A 183 -1.71 5.96 -11.14
C PHE A 183 -2.10 5.50 -12.56
N VAL A 184 -3.32 5.78 -13.01
CA VAL A 184 -3.80 5.41 -14.34
C VAL A 184 -2.94 6.02 -15.45
N LYS A 185 -2.59 7.31 -15.33
CA LYS A 185 -1.67 8.00 -16.25
C LYS A 185 -0.27 7.37 -16.27
N SER A 186 0.25 6.95 -15.12
CA SER A 186 1.54 6.25 -15.05
C SER A 186 1.49 4.89 -15.73
N ALA A 187 0.40 4.16 -15.54
CA ALA A 187 0.17 2.85 -16.12
C ALA A 187 0.03 2.85 -17.65
N GLN A 188 -0.35 3.98 -18.24
CA GLN A 188 -0.45 4.12 -19.71
C GLN A 188 0.90 4.35 -20.40
N LYS A 189 1.92 4.73 -19.63
CA LYS A 189 3.26 5.04 -20.14
C LYS A 189 4.25 3.87 -20.05
N SER A 190 3.85 2.81 -19.38
CA SER A 190 4.65 1.59 -19.14
C SER A 190 4.36 0.51 -20.15
#